data_d11706ab267c37688c2f3e6f6667329a
#
_entry.id   d11706ab267c37688c2f3e6f6667329a
#
_cell.length_a   1.000
_cell.length_b   1.000
_cell.length_c   1.000
_cell.angle_alpha   90.00
_cell.angle_beta   90.00
_cell.angle_gamma   90.00
#
_symmetry.space_group_name_H-M   'P 1'
#
loop_
_entity.id
_entity.type
_entity.pdbx_description
1 polymer ?
#
loop_
_entity_poly.entity_id
_entity_poly.type
_entity_poly.pdbx_seq_one_letter_code
_entity_poly.pdbx_strand_id
1 'polypeptide(L)'
;MSIKEQKLNNLFDAVAVLRDYWLSLNRNTEETLDGFIFSLFSMIDGESGCNNFHHLIIKDKGTILNNDNYLHELWVGYCEEENKK
;
A
#
# COMPACT_ATOMS: atom_id res chain seq x y z
N MET A 1 -22.84 11.53 6.80
CA MET A 1 -21.91 10.60 6.13
C MET A 1 -21.88 9.29 6.88
N SER A 2 -21.98 8.16 6.18
CA SER A 2 -21.93 6.85 6.83
C SER A 2 -20.50 6.52 7.27
N ILE A 3 -20.38 5.53 8.17
CA ILE A 3 -19.08 5.05 8.61
C ILE A 3 -18.27 4.53 7.44
N LYS A 4 -18.93 3.81 6.52
CA LYS A 4 -18.27 3.30 5.30
C LYS A 4 -17.69 4.43 4.45
N GLU A 5 -18.47 5.49 4.24
CA GLU A 5 -18.02 6.63 3.45
C GLU A 5 -16.85 7.34 4.11
N GLN A 6 -16.87 7.49 5.44
CA GLN A 6 -15.76 8.08 6.16
C GLN A 6 -14.48 7.26 6.00
N LYS A 7 -14.60 5.93 6.11
CA LYS A 7 -13.44 5.04 5.97
C LYS A 7 -12.89 5.05 4.55
N LEU A 8 -13.77 5.10 3.54
CA LEU A 8 -13.35 5.22 2.15
C LEU A 8 -12.61 6.54 1.92
N ASN A 9 -13.13 7.63 2.44
CA ASN A 9 -12.48 8.93 2.29
C ASN A 9 -11.12 8.94 2.97
N ASN A 10 -11.01 8.33 4.15
CA ASN A 10 -9.72 8.23 4.84
C ASN A 10 -8.72 7.42 4.02
N LEU A 11 -9.17 6.33 3.41
CA LEU A 11 -8.32 5.52 2.56
C LEU A 11 -7.82 6.32 1.35
N PHE A 12 -8.74 7.00 0.66
CA PHE A 12 -8.39 7.78 -0.52
C PHE A 12 -7.46 8.93 -0.18
N ASP A 13 -7.70 9.59 0.96
CA ASP A 13 -6.82 10.66 1.42
C ASP A 13 -5.41 10.14 1.69
N ALA A 14 -5.30 8.98 2.32
CA ALA A 14 -4.01 8.36 2.59
C ALA A 14 -3.27 8.02 1.30
N VAL A 15 -3.98 7.46 0.32
CA VAL A 15 -3.39 7.15 -0.99
C VAL A 15 -2.90 8.42 -1.67
N ALA A 16 -3.71 9.48 -1.63
CA ALA A 16 -3.33 10.76 -2.23
C ALA A 16 -2.09 11.35 -1.59
N VAL A 17 -1.97 11.25 -0.26
CA VAL A 17 -0.79 11.72 0.45
C VAL A 17 0.46 10.95 0.01
N LEU A 18 0.36 9.64 -0.15
CA LEU A 18 1.48 8.84 -0.63
C LEU A 18 1.89 9.24 -2.05
N ARG A 19 0.90 9.44 -2.92
CA ARG A 19 1.17 9.86 -4.30
C ARG A 19 1.93 11.20 -4.31
N ASP A 20 1.42 12.15 -3.55
CA ASP A 20 2.01 13.50 -3.53
C ASP A 20 3.42 13.47 -2.94
N TYR A 21 3.63 12.66 -1.90
CA TYR A 21 4.95 12.49 -1.32
C TYR A 21 5.96 12.00 -2.35
N TRP A 22 5.64 10.92 -3.06
CA TRP A 22 6.57 10.35 -4.03
C TRP A 22 6.80 11.26 -5.22
N LEU A 23 5.77 12.01 -5.65
CA LEU A 23 5.94 13.01 -6.70
C LEU A 23 6.87 14.14 -6.25
N SER A 24 6.77 14.54 -4.98
CA SER A 24 7.59 15.65 -4.46
C SER A 24 9.08 15.31 -4.39
N LEU A 25 9.45 14.03 -4.38
CA LEU A 25 10.84 13.63 -4.34
C LEU A 25 11.57 13.83 -5.66
N ASN A 26 10.83 14.06 -6.73
CA ASN A 26 11.38 14.37 -8.05
C ASN A 26 12.34 13.29 -8.56
N ARG A 27 11.98 12.03 -8.35
CA ARG A 27 12.76 10.90 -8.83
C ARG A 27 12.28 10.48 -10.22
N ASN A 28 13.01 9.57 -10.88
CA ASN A 28 12.56 9.07 -12.17
C ASN A 28 11.26 8.27 -12.01
N THR A 29 10.60 8.00 -13.13
CA THR A 29 9.28 7.37 -13.14
C THR A 29 9.31 5.99 -12.47
N GLU A 30 10.32 5.17 -12.79
CA GLU A 30 10.42 3.83 -12.23
C GLU A 30 10.55 3.86 -10.71
N GLU A 31 11.46 4.70 -10.19
CA GLU A 31 11.64 4.82 -8.75
C GLU A 31 10.40 5.35 -8.06
N THR A 32 9.71 6.31 -8.70
CA THR A 32 8.49 6.88 -8.15
C THR A 32 7.39 5.83 -8.04
N LEU A 33 7.22 5.02 -9.08
CA LEU A 33 6.20 3.97 -9.08
C LEU A 33 6.53 2.87 -8.08
N ASP A 34 7.79 2.42 -8.06
CA ASP A 34 8.20 1.36 -7.13
C ASP A 34 8.03 1.81 -5.69
N GLY A 35 8.42 3.05 -5.39
CA GLY A 35 8.27 3.60 -4.05
C GLY A 35 6.81 3.74 -3.66
N PHE A 36 5.97 4.22 -4.56
CA PHE A 36 4.54 4.34 -4.30
C PHE A 36 3.90 2.99 -4.03
N ILE A 37 4.22 1.98 -4.83
CA ILE A 37 3.67 0.63 -4.66
C ILE A 37 4.06 0.06 -3.30
N PHE A 38 5.34 0.17 -2.93
CA PHE A 38 5.82 -0.30 -1.64
C PHE A 38 5.10 0.41 -0.49
N SER A 39 4.97 1.73 -0.59
CA SER A 39 4.30 2.54 0.43
C SER A 39 2.82 2.19 0.53
N LEU A 40 2.17 1.91 -0.61
CA LEU A 40 0.77 1.51 -0.62
C LEU A 40 0.57 0.20 0.13
N PHE A 41 1.41 -0.80 -0.13
CA PHE A 41 1.32 -2.08 0.59
C PHE A 41 1.63 -1.92 2.08
N SER A 42 2.60 -1.08 2.42
CA SER A 42 2.89 -0.79 3.83
C SER A 42 1.70 -0.16 4.53
N MET A 43 1.00 0.73 3.84
CA MET A 43 -0.20 1.37 4.38
C MET A 43 -1.31 0.34 4.62
N ILE A 44 -1.51 -0.58 3.68
CA ILE A 44 -2.51 -1.65 3.82
C ILE A 44 -2.16 -2.55 5.01
N ASP A 45 -0.88 -2.81 5.22
CA ASP A 45 -0.40 -3.62 6.34
C ASP A 45 -0.50 -2.91 7.69
N GLY A 46 -0.82 -1.62 7.69
CA GLY A 46 -0.89 -0.82 8.91
C GLY A 46 0.46 -0.36 9.42
N GLU A 47 1.50 -0.45 8.59
CA GLU A 47 2.86 -0.07 8.96
C GLU A 47 3.20 1.38 8.64
N SER A 48 2.35 2.06 7.88
CA SER A 48 2.56 3.47 7.54
C SER A 48 2.11 4.36 8.69
N GLY A 49 2.97 5.27 9.12
CA GLY A 49 2.69 6.15 10.26
C GLY A 49 1.68 7.25 9.96
N CYS A 50 1.17 7.36 8.76
CA CYS A 50 0.28 8.46 8.38
C CYS A 50 -1.17 8.03 8.14
N ASN A 51 -1.57 6.83 8.49
CA ASN A 51 -2.93 6.40 8.26
C ASN A 51 -3.73 6.29 9.56
N ASN A 52 -5.05 6.32 9.41
CA ASN A 52 -5.99 6.22 10.53
C ASN A 52 -6.60 4.84 10.65
N PHE A 53 -5.99 3.85 10.05
CA PHE A 53 -6.48 2.47 10.14
C PHE A 53 -5.30 1.53 10.34
N HIS A 54 -5.61 0.37 10.88
CA HIS A 54 -4.61 -0.64 11.15
C HIS A 54 -4.44 -1.53 9.91
N HIS A 55 -4.43 -2.82 10.11
CA HIS A 55 -4.28 -3.78 9.03
C HIS A 55 -5.57 -3.87 8.20
N LEU A 56 -5.49 -3.54 6.92
CA LEU A 56 -6.61 -3.76 6.01
C LEU A 56 -6.55 -5.17 5.45
N ILE A 57 -7.71 -5.79 5.28
CA ILE A 57 -7.80 -7.16 4.79
C ILE A 57 -8.16 -7.17 3.32
N ILE A 58 -7.38 -7.90 2.52
CA ILE A 58 -7.67 -8.13 1.11
C ILE A 58 -8.22 -9.55 0.97
N LYS A 59 -9.40 -9.65 0.39
CA LYS A 59 -10.10 -10.91 0.28
C LYS A 59 -10.56 -11.12 -1.16
N ASP A 60 -10.28 -12.30 -1.69
CA ASP A 60 -10.75 -12.68 -3.02
C ASP A 60 -11.58 -13.95 -2.89
N LYS A 61 -12.89 -13.82 -3.09
CA LYS A 61 -13.84 -14.93 -3.03
C LYS A 61 -13.65 -15.85 -1.82
N GLY A 62 -13.50 -15.24 -0.65
CA GLY A 62 -13.35 -15.99 0.59
C GLY A 62 -11.93 -16.30 0.99
N THR A 63 -10.96 -16.06 0.13
CA THR A 63 -9.55 -16.27 0.46
C THR A 63 -8.95 -14.95 0.89
N ILE A 64 -8.42 -14.93 2.12
CA ILE A 64 -7.72 -13.74 2.64
C ILE A 64 -6.26 -13.82 2.19
N LEU A 65 -5.79 -12.78 1.52
CA LEU A 65 -4.48 -12.79 0.89
C LEU A 65 -3.37 -12.29 1.81
N ASN A 66 -3.70 -11.56 2.85
CA ASN A 66 -2.72 -10.89 3.69
C ASN A 66 -2.93 -11.13 5.18
N ASN A 67 -3.33 -12.34 5.56
CA ASN A 67 -3.59 -12.67 6.97
C ASN A 67 -2.34 -13.15 7.72
N ASP A 68 -1.38 -13.74 7.06
CA ASP A 68 -0.21 -14.36 7.70
C ASP A 68 1.08 -13.57 7.52
N ASN A 69 1.16 -12.76 6.49
CA ASN A 69 2.37 -12.01 6.13
C ASN A 69 2.02 -10.60 5.72
N TYR A 70 3.00 -9.71 5.79
CA TYR A 70 2.84 -8.35 5.34
C TYR A 70 3.02 -8.25 3.82
N LEU A 71 2.09 -7.55 3.17
CA LEU A 71 2.12 -7.40 1.71
C LEU A 71 3.40 -6.75 1.22
N HIS A 72 3.90 -5.73 1.92
CA HIS A 72 5.10 -5.04 1.46
C HIS A 72 6.32 -5.95 1.48
N GLU A 73 6.40 -6.88 2.42
CA GLU A 73 7.49 -7.85 2.46
C GLU A 73 7.36 -8.89 1.34
N LEU A 74 6.14 -9.36 1.11
CA LEU A 74 5.85 -10.29 0.02
C LEU A 74 6.14 -9.67 -1.34
N TRP A 75 5.82 -8.39 -1.48
CA TRP A 75 6.09 -7.65 -2.72
C TRP A 75 7.58 -7.55 -3.02
N VAL A 76 8.40 -7.25 -1.99
CA VAL A 76 9.86 -7.18 -2.16
C VAL A 76 10.38 -8.55 -2.61
N GLY A 77 9.92 -9.63 -1.99
CA GLY A 77 10.30 -10.99 -2.38
C GLY A 77 9.93 -11.30 -3.82
N TYR A 78 8.73 -10.91 -4.22
CA TYR A 78 8.28 -11.11 -5.60
C TYR A 78 9.17 -10.38 -6.59
N CYS A 79 9.51 -9.12 -6.31
CA CYS A 79 10.37 -8.34 -7.19
C CYS A 79 11.77 -8.94 -7.30
N GLU A 80 12.31 -9.47 -6.21
CA GLU A 80 13.61 -10.14 -6.23
C GLU A 80 13.58 -11.39 -7.10
N GLU A 81 12.52 -12.18 -7.01
CA GLU A 81 12.34 -13.36 -7.85
C GLU A 81 12.27 -12.99 -9.33
N GLU A 82 11.53 -11.95 -9.67
CA GLU A 82 11.40 -11.49 -11.05
C GLU A 82 12.75 -11.02 -11.60
N ASN A 83 13.55 -10.37 -10.79
CA ASN A 83 14.87 -9.87 -11.24
C ASN A 83 15.89 -10.98 -11.44
N LYS A 84 15.66 -12.17 -10.88
CA LYS A 84 16.55 -13.31 -11.06
C LYS A 84 16.24 -14.12 -12.30
N LYS A 85 15.13 -13.85 -12.94
CA LYS A 85 14.77 -14.51 -14.18
C LYS A 85 15.42 -13.79 -15.35
#